data_e1da90988120251e3e0c0c146f350950
#
_entry.id   e1da90988120251e3e0c0c146f350950
#
_cell.length_a   1.000
_cell.length_b   1.000
_cell.length_c   1.000
_cell.angle_alpha   90.00
_cell.angle_beta   90.00
_cell.angle_gamma   90.00
#
_symmetry.space_group_name_H-M   'P 1'
#
loop_
_entity.id
_entity.type
_entity.pdbx_description
1 polymer ?
#
loop_
_entity_poly.entity_id
_entity_poly.type
_entity_poly.pdbx_seq_one_letter_code
_entity_poly.pdbx_strand_id
1 'polypeptide(L)'
;MPLLTKNPDADVHPGLSGPTDRGAHTHSAATMVPDQSRAERTQSYAVSDFPVPHGREEDWRFTPVTELGALFKDEATGHCLDWSEQLPEGVTLSSISVEEWQATRPPKPADRAAVVAAAHSGGAAVLDIPAEAELTDPVRINLSGDDPRVVHGHILVRVGRHARATIVVGHTGTSSYSEMLTLDVADGAEVTFVSLQEWA
;
A
#
# COMPACT_ATOMS: atom_id res chain seq x y z
N MET A 1 -32.41 66.94 5.87
CA MET A 1 -31.42 65.84 5.70
C MET A 1 -32.07 64.79 4.82
N PRO A 2 -31.62 64.62 3.55
CA PRO A 2 -32.15 63.55 2.70
C PRO A 2 -31.42 62.25 3.07
N LEU A 3 -32.20 61.20 3.29
CA LEU A 3 -31.75 59.82 3.44
C LEU A 3 -31.11 59.35 2.14
N LEU A 4 -29.84 58.99 2.18
CA LEU A 4 -29.15 58.29 1.11
C LEU A 4 -29.82 56.93 0.92
N THR A 5 -30.56 56.81 -0.16
CA THR A 5 -31.07 55.52 -0.65
C THR A 5 -29.86 54.70 -1.15
N LYS A 6 -29.58 53.61 -0.48
CA LYS A 6 -28.58 52.62 -0.88
C LYS A 6 -28.93 52.11 -2.28
N ASN A 7 -28.05 52.29 -3.24
CA ASN A 7 -28.20 51.80 -4.59
C ASN A 7 -28.13 50.27 -4.57
N PRO A 8 -29.17 49.51 -4.91
CA PRO A 8 -29.17 48.06 -4.84
C PRO A 8 -28.25 47.40 -5.86
N ASP A 9 -27.75 48.14 -6.86
CA ASP A 9 -26.91 47.62 -7.95
C ASP A 9 -25.41 47.81 -7.76
N ALA A 10 -25.00 48.38 -6.62
CA ALA A 10 -23.58 48.70 -6.41
C ALA A 10 -22.71 47.49 -5.96
N ASP A 11 -23.32 46.34 -5.66
CA ASP A 11 -22.60 45.14 -5.16
C ASP A 11 -22.49 44.01 -6.20
N VAL A 12 -22.90 44.25 -7.47
CA VAL A 12 -22.74 43.23 -8.53
C VAL A 12 -21.55 43.59 -9.40
N HIS A 13 -20.43 42.98 -9.13
CA HIS A 13 -19.30 43.01 -10.06
C HIS A 13 -19.65 42.16 -11.30
N PRO A 14 -19.69 42.73 -12.52
CA PRO A 14 -19.92 41.95 -13.73
C PRO A 14 -18.75 40.96 -13.91
N GLY A 15 -19.05 39.65 -13.80
CA GLY A 15 -18.08 38.57 -13.94
C GLY A 15 -17.83 37.76 -12.69
N LEU A 16 -18.46 38.08 -11.56
CA LEU A 16 -18.45 37.20 -10.39
C LEU A 16 -19.81 36.51 -10.29
N SER A 17 -19.79 35.21 -10.35
CA SER A 17 -20.94 34.37 -10.05
C SER A 17 -21.55 34.72 -8.69
N GLY A 18 -22.86 34.59 -8.55
CA GLY A 18 -23.64 34.99 -7.38
C GLY A 18 -23.17 34.36 -6.06
N PRO A 19 -23.82 34.69 -4.94
CA PRO A 19 -23.41 34.26 -3.59
C PRO A 19 -23.25 32.74 -3.42
N THR A 20 -23.92 31.96 -4.25
CA THR A 20 -23.83 30.48 -4.24
C THR A 20 -22.49 29.95 -4.76
N ASP A 21 -21.83 30.66 -5.67
CA ASP A 21 -20.53 30.24 -6.18
C ASP A 21 -19.37 30.54 -5.21
N ARG A 22 -19.53 31.56 -4.36
CA ARG A 22 -18.54 31.84 -3.32
C ARG A 22 -18.49 30.77 -2.26
N GLY A 23 -19.60 30.07 -2.01
CA GLY A 23 -19.66 28.97 -1.07
C GLY A 23 -18.93 27.71 -1.58
N ALA A 24 -18.94 27.49 -2.90
CA ALA A 24 -18.26 26.39 -3.54
C ALA A 24 -16.72 26.50 -3.50
N HIS A 25 -16.20 27.72 -3.35
CA HIS A 25 -14.75 27.97 -3.30
C HIS A 25 -14.23 28.25 -1.89
N THR A 26 -15.09 28.30 -0.88
CA THR A 26 -14.63 28.49 0.49
C THR A 26 -14.15 27.16 1.03
N HIS A 27 -12.88 27.08 1.33
CA HIS A 27 -12.26 25.99 2.06
C HIS A 27 -12.80 25.79 3.48
N SER A 28 -13.97 26.32 3.79
CA SER A 28 -14.62 26.28 5.09
C SER A 28 -15.40 25.00 5.35
N ALA A 29 -15.66 24.19 4.33
CA ALA A 29 -16.11 22.82 4.57
C ALA A 29 -14.87 21.99 4.91
N ALA A 30 -14.68 21.68 6.19
CA ALA A 30 -13.57 20.90 6.72
C ALA A 30 -13.39 19.49 6.09
N THR A 31 -14.16 19.20 5.05
CA THR A 31 -14.17 17.92 4.33
C THR A 31 -13.91 18.07 2.83
N MET A 32 -13.64 19.25 2.33
CA MET A 32 -13.37 19.40 0.90
C MET A 32 -11.91 19.10 0.59
N VAL A 33 -11.62 17.83 0.49
CA VAL A 33 -10.46 17.36 -0.25
C VAL A 33 -10.82 17.49 -1.74
N PRO A 34 -10.01 18.13 -2.57
CA PRO A 34 -10.27 18.20 -4.01
C PRO A 34 -10.50 16.81 -4.58
N ASP A 35 -11.51 16.63 -5.44
CA ASP A 35 -11.83 15.33 -6.07
C ASP A 35 -10.61 14.70 -6.76
N GLN A 36 -9.70 15.53 -7.26
CA GLN A 36 -8.44 15.10 -7.87
C GLN A 36 -7.49 14.39 -6.92
N SER A 37 -7.58 14.61 -5.59
CA SER A 37 -6.77 13.89 -4.59
C SER A 37 -7.41 12.58 -4.17
N ARG A 38 -8.64 12.30 -4.62
CA ARG A 38 -9.43 11.09 -4.38
C ARG A 38 -9.69 10.33 -5.66
N ALA A 39 -8.82 10.39 -6.65
CA ALA A 39 -8.95 9.52 -7.81
C ALA A 39 -9.17 8.10 -7.30
N GLU A 40 -10.33 7.52 -7.61
CA GLU A 40 -10.62 6.13 -7.30
C GLU A 40 -9.57 5.28 -8.00
N ARG A 41 -8.64 4.76 -7.22
CA ARG A 41 -7.67 3.80 -7.74
C ARG A 41 -8.38 2.47 -7.91
N THR A 42 -8.14 1.83 -9.04
CA THR A 42 -8.55 0.45 -9.24
C THR A 42 -8.02 -0.40 -8.10
N GLN A 43 -8.89 -1.18 -7.48
CA GLN A 43 -8.54 -2.13 -6.42
C GLN A 43 -9.17 -3.48 -6.77
N SER A 44 -8.36 -4.47 -7.04
CA SER A 44 -8.84 -5.78 -7.48
C SER A 44 -7.87 -6.90 -7.11
N TYR A 45 -8.38 -8.13 -6.97
CA TYR A 45 -7.57 -9.34 -6.90
C TYR A 45 -7.31 -9.94 -8.29
N ALA A 46 -7.96 -9.43 -9.34
CA ALA A 46 -7.78 -9.91 -10.69
C ALA A 46 -6.66 -9.15 -11.40
N VAL A 47 -5.63 -9.87 -11.84
CA VAL A 47 -4.49 -9.29 -12.58
C VAL A 47 -4.95 -8.59 -13.87
N SER A 48 -6.02 -9.12 -14.51
CA SER A 48 -6.60 -8.56 -15.74
C SER A 48 -7.13 -7.12 -15.59
N ASP A 49 -7.45 -6.69 -14.37
CA ASP A 49 -7.99 -5.35 -14.11
C ASP A 49 -6.88 -4.27 -14.14
N PHE A 50 -5.62 -4.70 -14.19
CA PHE A 50 -4.47 -3.81 -14.21
C PHE A 50 -3.69 -3.98 -15.51
N PRO A 51 -3.66 -2.98 -16.40
CA PRO A 51 -2.83 -3.01 -17.60
C PRO A 51 -1.35 -3.11 -17.22
N VAL A 52 -0.54 -3.67 -18.12
CA VAL A 52 0.93 -3.66 -17.96
C VAL A 52 1.42 -2.23 -18.08
N PRO A 53 2.18 -1.72 -17.10
CA PRO A 53 2.67 -0.35 -17.15
C PRO A 53 3.60 -0.09 -18.34
N HIS A 54 3.53 1.10 -18.91
CA HIS A 54 4.41 1.52 -20.01
C HIS A 54 5.22 2.80 -19.68
N GLY A 55 5.14 3.30 -18.43
CA GLY A 55 5.93 4.41 -17.90
C GLY A 55 5.42 5.81 -18.25
N ARG A 56 4.24 5.92 -18.89
CA ARG A 56 3.58 7.20 -19.15
C ARG A 56 2.46 7.51 -18.16
N GLU A 57 2.06 6.54 -17.39
CA GLU A 57 1.11 6.67 -16.30
C GLU A 57 1.73 7.48 -15.15
N GLU A 58 0.94 8.27 -14.46
CA GLU A 58 1.42 9.12 -13.36
C GLU A 58 2.08 8.28 -12.25
N ASP A 59 1.50 7.14 -11.90
CA ASP A 59 2.03 6.25 -10.86
C ASP A 59 3.37 5.59 -11.24
N TRP A 60 3.68 5.45 -12.54
CA TRP A 60 4.88 4.78 -13.06
C TRP A 60 5.89 5.72 -13.73
N ARG A 61 5.62 7.01 -13.71
CA ARG A 61 6.38 8.04 -14.47
C ARG A 61 7.88 8.04 -14.20
N PHE A 62 8.28 7.71 -12.97
CA PHE A 62 9.68 7.69 -12.56
C PHE A 62 10.24 6.27 -12.38
N THR A 63 9.49 5.26 -12.79
CA THR A 63 9.86 3.86 -12.65
C THR A 63 10.45 3.33 -13.96
N PRO A 64 11.58 2.63 -13.95
CA PRO A 64 12.15 2.03 -15.15
C PRO A 64 11.38 0.78 -15.58
N VAL A 65 10.11 0.95 -15.97
CA VAL A 65 9.16 -0.15 -16.24
C VAL A 65 9.65 -1.14 -17.29
N THR A 66 10.51 -0.70 -18.23
CA THR A 66 11.08 -1.59 -19.25
C THR A 66 12.05 -2.60 -18.62
N GLU A 67 12.82 -2.16 -17.63
CA GLU A 67 13.79 -3.02 -16.92
C GLU A 67 13.06 -3.98 -15.98
N LEU A 68 11.93 -3.53 -15.39
CA LEU A 68 11.12 -4.29 -14.46
C LEU A 68 10.04 -5.14 -15.14
N GLY A 69 9.98 -5.16 -16.48
CA GLY A 69 8.89 -5.77 -17.24
C GLY A 69 8.60 -7.23 -16.89
N ALA A 70 9.61 -7.98 -16.44
CA ALA A 70 9.44 -9.37 -16.02
C ALA A 70 8.56 -9.50 -14.75
N LEU A 71 8.57 -8.51 -13.85
CA LEU A 71 7.78 -8.49 -12.62
C LEU A 71 6.27 -8.19 -12.85
N PHE A 72 5.92 -7.70 -14.03
CA PHE A 72 4.52 -7.38 -14.39
C PHE A 72 3.82 -8.48 -15.16
N LYS A 73 4.50 -9.60 -15.44
CA LYS A 73 3.92 -10.73 -16.16
C LYS A 73 2.96 -11.50 -15.25
N ASP A 74 1.83 -11.88 -15.81
CA ASP A 74 0.83 -12.73 -15.15
C ASP A 74 1.23 -14.21 -15.28
N GLU A 75 2.36 -14.58 -14.67
CA GLU A 75 2.97 -15.91 -14.78
C GLU A 75 3.54 -16.33 -13.43
N ALA A 76 3.19 -17.56 -13.01
CA ALA A 76 3.84 -18.16 -11.84
C ALA A 76 5.28 -18.56 -12.18
N THR A 77 6.22 -18.19 -11.35
CA THR A 77 7.64 -18.49 -11.56
C THR A 77 8.08 -19.79 -10.91
N GLY A 78 7.35 -20.25 -9.89
CA GLY A 78 7.67 -21.46 -9.13
C GLY A 78 8.93 -21.35 -8.27
N HIS A 79 9.39 -20.12 -8.02
CA HIS A 79 10.56 -19.83 -7.19
C HIS A 79 10.17 -19.09 -5.93
N CYS A 80 10.93 -19.29 -4.86
CA CYS A 80 10.83 -18.55 -3.61
C CYS A 80 12.23 -18.08 -3.18
N LEU A 81 12.26 -17.04 -2.34
CA LEU A 81 13.48 -16.63 -1.65
C LEU A 81 13.76 -17.56 -0.47
N ASP A 82 15.01 -17.69 -0.09
CA ASP A 82 15.38 -18.30 1.17
C ASP A 82 15.01 -17.38 2.33
N TRP A 83 14.52 -17.99 3.43
CA TRP A 83 14.04 -17.29 4.60
C TRP A 83 14.86 -17.64 5.83
N SER A 84 15.14 -16.62 6.64
CA SER A 84 15.55 -16.83 8.02
C SER A 84 14.83 -15.81 8.92
N GLU A 85 14.45 -16.23 10.12
CA GLU A 85 13.72 -15.39 11.05
C GLU A 85 14.31 -15.44 12.45
N GLN A 86 14.14 -14.35 13.19
CA GLN A 86 14.34 -14.24 14.63
C GLN A 86 13.05 -13.62 15.22
N LEU A 87 12.30 -14.46 15.92
CA LEU A 87 11.00 -14.11 16.47
C LEU A 87 11.08 -14.01 17.99
N PRO A 88 10.68 -12.88 18.58
CA PRO A 88 10.47 -12.77 20.02
C PRO A 88 9.40 -13.77 20.52
N GLU A 89 9.41 -14.04 21.82
CA GLU A 89 8.42 -14.92 22.44
C GLU A 89 6.98 -14.46 22.15
N GLY A 90 6.11 -15.39 21.82
CA GLY A 90 4.71 -15.17 21.50
C GLY A 90 4.44 -14.74 20.05
N VAL A 91 5.44 -14.31 19.29
CA VAL A 91 5.31 -14.01 17.86
C VAL A 91 5.34 -15.31 17.06
N THR A 92 4.46 -15.43 16.07
CA THR A 92 4.42 -16.60 15.20
C THR A 92 4.54 -16.23 13.74
N LEU A 93 5.18 -17.11 12.97
CA LEU A 93 5.23 -17.05 11.51
C LEU A 93 4.60 -18.32 10.94
N SER A 94 3.63 -18.16 10.08
CA SER A 94 2.91 -19.25 9.43
C SER A 94 2.71 -18.96 7.95
N SER A 95 2.09 -19.86 7.21
CA SER A 95 1.70 -19.63 5.80
C SER A 95 0.24 -19.98 5.58
N ILE A 96 -0.40 -19.22 4.70
CA ILE A 96 -1.76 -19.47 4.25
C ILE A 96 -1.80 -19.48 2.72
N SER A 97 -2.76 -20.18 2.14
CA SER A 97 -2.98 -20.16 0.69
C SER A 97 -3.52 -18.81 0.20
N VAL A 98 -3.48 -18.60 -1.12
CA VAL A 98 -4.08 -17.40 -1.74
C VAL A 98 -5.58 -17.36 -1.46
N GLU A 99 -6.27 -18.49 -1.51
CA GLU A 99 -7.71 -18.61 -1.25
C GLU A 99 -8.04 -18.27 0.21
N GLU A 100 -7.26 -18.79 1.16
CA GLU A 100 -7.42 -18.48 2.58
C GLU A 100 -7.19 -16.99 2.86
N TRP A 101 -6.15 -16.41 2.26
CA TRP A 101 -5.89 -14.98 2.35
C TRP A 101 -7.08 -14.16 1.83
N GLN A 102 -7.56 -14.45 0.60
CA GLN A 102 -8.70 -13.73 0.01
C GLN A 102 -9.99 -13.89 0.83
N ALA A 103 -10.19 -15.04 1.46
CA ALA A 103 -11.35 -15.30 2.32
C ALA A 103 -11.40 -14.36 3.55
N THR A 104 -10.25 -13.84 4.01
CA THR A 104 -10.20 -12.85 5.09
C THR A 104 -10.63 -11.45 4.65
N ARG A 105 -10.90 -11.24 3.36
CA ARG A 105 -11.26 -9.95 2.74
C ARG A 105 -10.26 -8.84 3.06
N PRO A 106 -8.97 -9.05 2.81
CA PRO A 106 -7.95 -8.05 3.07
C PRO A 106 -8.10 -6.85 2.11
N PRO A 107 -7.38 -5.74 2.34
CA PRO A 107 -7.27 -4.69 1.35
C PRO A 107 -6.83 -5.25 -0.01
N LYS A 108 -7.54 -4.85 -1.07
CA LYS A 108 -7.22 -5.31 -2.42
C LYS A 108 -5.96 -4.62 -2.93
N PRO A 109 -5.13 -5.32 -3.71
CA PRO A 109 -4.05 -4.68 -4.45
C PRO A 109 -4.52 -3.49 -5.28
N ALA A 110 -3.71 -2.45 -5.38
CA ALA A 110 -4.03 -1.21 -6.07
C ALA A 110 -3.14 -0.94 -7.29
N ASP A 111 -2.23 -1.85 -7.61
CA ASP A 111 -1.35 -1.77 -8.78
C ASP A 111 -0.99 -3.14 -9.34
N ARG A 112 -0.40 -3.13 -10.56
CA ARG A 112 -0.04 -4.33 -11.29
C ARG A 112 0.99 -5.19 -10.57
N ALA A 113 2.02 -4.60 -9.96
CA ALA A 113 3.09 -5.35 -9.30
C ALA A 113 2.55 -6.09 -8.07
N ALA A 114 1.75 -5.40 -7.25
CA ALA A 114 1.17 -5.98 -6.04
C ALA A 114 0.19 -7.12 -6.36
N VAL A 115 -0.69 -6.96 -7.36
CA VAL A 115 -1.65 -8.02 -7.70
C VAL A 115 -0.97 -9.25 -8.30
N VAL A 116 0.05 -9.08 -9.13
CA VAL A 116 0.84 -10.19 -9.69
C VAL A 116 1.59 -10.91 -8.57
N ALA A 117 2.23 -10.17 -7.66
CA ALA A 117 2.90 -10.75 -6.51
C ALA A 117 1.94 -11.56 -5.64
N ALA A 118 0.78 -11.02 -5.29
CA ALA A 118 -0.22 -11.72 -4.50
C ALA A 118 -0.79 -12.96 -5.20
N ALA A 119 -0.97 -12.91 -6.53
CA ALA A 119 -1.52 -14.04 -7.30
C ALA A 119 -0.52 -15.19 -7.46
N HIS A 120 0.78 -14.89 -7.56
CA HIS A 120 1.80 -15.86 -7.94
C HIS A 120 2.84 -16.18 -6.85
N SER A 121 2.69 -15.64 -5.64
CA SER A 121 3.54 -15.97 -4.47
C SER A 121 3.36 -17.39 -3.92
N GLY A 122 2.34 -18.12 -4.38
CA GLY A 122 2.00 -19.43 -3.82
C GLY A 122 1.29 -19.39 -2.47
N GLY A 123 0.94 -18.21 -1.98
CA GLY A 123 0.32 -17.96 -0.69
C GLY A 123 0.91 -16.77 0.03
N ALA A 124 0.54 -16.54 1.27
CA ALA A 124 1.10 -15.47 2.11
C ALA A 124 1.82 -16.02 3.33
N ALA A 125 3.00 -15.48 3.62
CA ALA A 125 3.62 -15.64 4.93
C ALA A 125 2.91 -14.71 5.92
N VAL A 126 2.44 -15.25 7.03
CA VAL A 126 1.67 -14.51 8.03
C VAL A 126 2.49 -14.39 9.31
N LEU A 127 2.85 -13.16 9.63
CA LEU A 127 3.47 -12.79 10.88
C LEU A 127 2.39 -12.30 11.84
N ASP A 128 2.15 -13.04 12.91
CA ASP A 128 1.16 -12.70 13.94
C ASP A 128 1.87 -12.23 15.22
N ILE A 129 1.57 -10.99 15.64
CA ILE A 129 1.98 -10.41 16.90
C ILE A 129 0.76 -10.35 17.81
N PRO A 130 0.77 -11.01 18.98
CA PRO A 130 -0.41 -11.10 19.83
C PRO A 130 -0.81 -9.74 20.43
N ALA A 131 -2.08 -9.62 20.85
CA ALA A 131 -2.55 -8.45 21.56
C ALA A 131 -1.77 -8.24 22.87
N GLU A 132 -1.62 -6.98 23.28
CA GLU A 132 -0.93 -6.55 24.51
C GLU A 132 0.58 -6.92 24.55
N ALA A 133 1.15 -7.37 23.43
CA ALA A 133 2.58 -7.68 23.37
C ALA A 133 3.42 -6.40 23.40
N GLU A 134 4.37 -6.31 24.32
CA GLU A 134 5.40 -5.26 24.36
C GLU A 134 6.75 -5.87 23.98
N LEU A 135 7.07 -5.87 22.68
CA LEU A 135 8.31 -6.47 22.20
C LEU A 135 9.49 -5.54 22.43
N THR A 136 10.47 -5.97 23.22
CA THR A 136 11.73 -5.26 23.43
C THR A 136 12.73 -5.53 22.32
N ASP A 137 12.72 -6.75 21.80
CA ASP A 137 13.55 -7.15 20.68
C ASP A 137 12.76 -7.04 19.37
N PRO A 138 13.40 -6.62 18.28
CA PRO A 138 12.71 -6.56 16.99
C PRO A 138 12.43 -7.95 16.42
N VAL A 139 11.28 -8.10 15.79
CA VAL A 139 11.04 -9.20 14.86
C VAL A 139 11.96 -9.01 13.66
N ARG A 140 12.73 -10.03 13.28
CA ARG A 140 13.59 -9.99 12.11
C ARG A 140 13.22 -11.09 11.15
N ILE A 141 13.05 -10.71 9.88
CA ILE A 141 12.87 -11.62 8.75
C ILE A 141 13.93 -11.23 7.73
N ASN A 142 14.71 -12.18 7.25
CA ASN A 142 15.66 -11.96 6.17
C ASN A 142 15.30 -12.86 5.00
N LEU A 143 15.21 -12.25 3.84
CA LEU A 143 14.91 -12.87 2.55
C LEU A 143 16.17 -12.79 1.70
N SER A 144 16.60 -13.89 1.12
CA SER A 144 17.77 -13.90 0.24
C SER A 144 17.51 -14.70 -1.03
N GLY A 145 18.09 -14.21 -2.14
CA GLY A 145 17.97 -14.87 -3.43
C GLY A 145 19.21 -14.65 -4.28
N ASP A 146 20.04 -15.67 -4.40
CA ASP A 146 21.33 -15.59 -5.11
C ASP A 146 21.25 -15.88 -6.61
N ASP A 147 20.04 -15.97 -7.15
CA ASP A 147 19.76 -16.29 -8.54
C ASP A 147 18.98 -15.14 -9.19
N PRO A 148 19.34 -14.66 -10.39
CA PRO A 148 18.67 -13.53 -11.07
C PRO A 148 17.29 -13.90 -11.63
N ARG A 149 16.56 -14.79 -10.96
CA ARG A 149 15.20 -15.20 -11.32
C ARG A 149 14.17 -14.21 -10.79
N VAL A 150 13.00 -14.23 -11.44
CA VAL A 150 11.84 -13.51 -10.95
C VAL A 150 11.19 -14.30 -9.82
N VAL A 151 10.98 -13.65 -8.70
CA VAL A 151 10.31 -14.21 -7.52
C VAL A 151 9.18 -13.28 -7.09
N HIS A 152 8.05 -13.86 -6.74
CA HIS A 152 6.90 -13.16 -6.19
C HIS A 152 6.70 -13.56 -4.75
N GLY A 153 6.52 -12.58 -3.87
CA GLY A 153 6.29 -12.80 -2.45
C GLY A 153 5.03 -12.13 -1.96
N HIS A 154 4.54 -12.63 -0.82
CA HIS A 154 3.43 -12.01 -0.12
C HIS A 154 3.64 -12.16 1.38
N ILE A 155 3.69 -11.03 2.07
CA ILE A 155 3.79 -10.96 3.54
C ILE A 155 2.55 -10.26 4.08
N LEU A 156 1.90 -10.91 5.04
CA LEU A 156 0.83 -10.35 5.84
C LEU A 156 1.30 -10.24 7.29
N VAL A 157 1.34 -9.03 7.80
CA VAL A 157 1.65 -8.76 9.20
C VAL A 157 0.35 -8.42 9.92
N ARG A 158 0.04 -9.16 10.98
CA ARG A 158 -1.07 -8.88 11.87
C ARG A 158 -0.54 -8.46 13.23
N VAL A 159 -0.96 -7.31 13.69
CA VAL A 159 -0.55 -6.76 14.98
C VAL A 159 -1.78 -6.61 15.87
N GLY A 160 -1.79 -7.36 16.95
CA GLY A 160 -2.90 -7.38 17.90
C GLY A 160 -3.11 -6.04 18.63
N ARG A 161 -4.28 -5.87 19.23
CA ARG A 161 -4.65 -4.63 19.94
C ARG A 161 -3.63 -4.28 21.00
N HIS A 162 -3.30 -2.98 21.09
CA HIS A 162 -2.37 -2.41 22.08
C HIS A 162 -0.97 -3.03 22.07
N ALA A 163 -0.60 -3.79 21.03
CA ALA A 163 0.76 -4.32 20.91
C ALA A 163 1.74 -3.24 20.47
N ARG A 164 3.01 -3.39 20.89
CA ARG A 164 4.13 -2.55 20.47
C ARG A 164 5.24 -3.41 19.87
N ALA A 165 5.61 -3.12 18.64
CA ALA A 165 6.57 -3.94 17.92
C ALA A 165 7.44 -3.14 16.96
N THR A 166 8.71 -3.56 16.83
CA THR A 166 9.57 -3.19 15.71
C THR A 166 9.75 -4.42 14.83
N ILE A 167 9.49 -4.27 13.54
CA ILE A 167 9.62 -5.33 12.54
C ILE A 167 10.66 -4.90 11.52
N VAL A 168 11.63 -5.74 11.27
CA VAL A 168 12.69 -5.51 10.29
C VAL A 168 12.66 -6.62 9.26
N VAL A 169 12.43 -6.27 8.01
CA VAL A 169 12.48 -7.20 6.88
C VAL A 169 13.67 -6.81 6.00
N GLY A 170 14.67 -7.68 5.95
CA GLY A 170 15.88 -7.53 5.15
C GLY A 170 15.75 -8.31 3.84
N HIS A 171 16.26 -7.74 2.76
CA HIS A 171 16.29 -8.36 1.45
C HIS A 171 17.72 -8.28 0.89
N THR A 172 18.25 -9.42 0.45
CA THR A 172 19.63 -9.52 -0.07
C THR A 172 19.69 -10.40 -1.31
N GLY A 173 20.77 -10.25 -2.09
CA GLY A 173 21.06 -11.12 -3.21
C GLY A 173 20.85 -10.47 -4.58
N THR A 174 20.58 -11.28 -5.61
CA THR A 174 20.54 -10.87 -7.03
C THR A 174 19.19 -11.17 -7.72
N SER A 175 18.20 -11.70 -6.99
CA SER A 175 16.88 -12.01 -7.54
C SER A 175 16.10 -10.75 -7.94
N SER A 176 15.29 -10.86 -8.99
CA SER A 176 14.28 -9.85 -9.30
C SER A 176 13.02 -10.15 -8.47
N TYR A 177 12.76 -9.34 -7.46
CA TYR A 177 11.72 -9.61 -6.47
C TYR A 177 10.58 -8.60 -6.52
N SER A 178 9.34 -9.09 -6.46
CA SER A 178 8.12 -8.30 -6.28
C SER A 178 7.33 -8.84 -5.11
N GLU A 179 6.87 -7.97 -4.22
CA GLU A 179 6.18 -8.35 -2.99
C GLU A 179 4.88 -7.58 -2.80
N MET A 180 3.83 -8.30 -2.38
CA MET A 180 2.67 -7.70 -1.74
C MET A 180 2.89 -7.72 -0.24
N LEU A 181 2.97 -6.54 0.37
CA LEU A 181 3.04 -6.38 1.83
C LEU A 181 1.71 -5.81 2.34
N THR A 182 1.12 -6.49 3.31
CA THR A 182 -0.09 -6.02 4.00
C THR A 182 0.21 -5.88 5.49
N LEU A 183 -0.07 -4.70 6.06
CA LEU A 183 0.00 -4.46 7.50
C LEU A 183 -1.42 -4.30 8.04
N ASP A 184 -1.85 -5.22 8.88
CA ASP A 184 -3.11 -5.18 9.62
C ASP A 184 -2.80 -4.84 11.08
N VAL A 185 -3.02 -3.57 11.43
CA VAL A 185 -2.65 -3.01 12.73
C VAL A 185 -3.92 -2.70 13.50
N ALA A 186 -4.17 -3.46 14.58
CA ALA A 186 -5.37 -3.32 15.39
C ALA A 186 -5.35 -2.06 16.28
N ASP A 187 -6.50 -1.74 16.87
CA ASP A 187 -6.70 -0.55 17.68
C ASP A 187 -5.67 -0.41 18.81
N GLY A 188 -5.09 0.78 18.92
CA GLY A 188 -4.11 1.12 19.95
C GLY A 188 -2.73 0.48 19.79
N ALA A 189 -2.49 -0.28 18.73
CA ALA A 189 -1.17 -0.85 18.46
C ALA A 189 -0.20 0.20 17.89
N GLU A 190 1.08 0.05 18.22
CA GLU A 190 2.19 0.88 17.74
C GLU A 190 3.21 0.00 17.02
N VAL A 191 3.48 0.29 15.74
CA VAL A 191 4.38 -0.50 14.91
C VAL A 191 5.43 0.39 14.26
N THR A 192 6.69 -0.03 14.37
CA THR A 192 7.78 0.47 13.53
C THR A 192 8.13 -0.61 12.51
N PHE A 193 7.90 -0.35 11.23
CA PHE A 193 8.27 -1.26 10.15
C PHE A 193 9.48 -0.74 9.39
N VAL A 194 10.50 -1.56 9.25
CA VAL A 194 11.74 -1.24 8.56
C VAL A 194 11.96 -2.26 7.44
N SER A 195 12.07 -1.78 6.21
CA SER A 195 12.48 -2.59 5.06
C SER A 195 13.91 -2.23 4.68
N LEU A 196 14.80 -3.22 4.67
CA LEU A 196 16.18 -3.10 4.24
C LEU A 196 16.31 -3.74 2.86
N GLN A 197 16.82 -3.00 1.90
CA GLN A 197 16.98 -3.45 0.51
C GLN A 197 18.46 -3.44 0.16
N GLU A 198 19.10 -4.60 0.18
CA GLU A 198 20.53 -4.78 -0.04
C GLU A 198 20.76 -5.74 -1.23
N TRP A 199 20.04 -5.45 -2.33
CA TRP A 199 20.20 -6.18 -3.58
C TRP A 199 21.49 -5.80 -4.29
N ALA A 200 22.18 -6.79 -4.94
CA ALA A 200 23.41 -6.61 -5.70
C ALA A 200 23.14 -6.27 -7.18
#